data_9b17ef0cae2ae6de3d4fad67b3a16fba
#
_entry.id   9b17ef0cae2ae6de3d4fad67b3a16fba
#
_cell.length_a   1.000
_cell.length_b   1.000
_cell.length_c   1.000
_cell.angle_alpha   90.00
_cell.angle_beta   90.00
_cell.angle_gamma   90.00
#
_symmetry.space_group_name_H-M   'P 1'
#
loop_
_entity.id
_entity.type
_entity.pdbx_description
1 polymer ?
#
loop_
_entity_poly.entity_id
_entity_poly.type
_entity_poly.pdbx_seq_one_letter_code
_entity_poly.pdbx_strand_id
1 'polypeptide(L)'
;MKRLKLCLLALIICFGLCGCEGVGFTSTQRYAYCMNINWHLSLPETDVEIYVKNSGASFTGDGIRYHILQYDEESADIILKSFDWEAGELDSELAIKMNEWLDDIEVPSEERKQNEWKHTTLLRKEDNRDRLIMFFDESTNQLYVVEYFL
;
A
#
# COMPACT_ATOMS: atom_id res chain seq x y z
N MET A 1 7.20 54.93 -3.91
CA MET A 1 7.99 53.70 -4.08
C MET A 1 8.00 52.79 -2.86
N LYS A 2 8.14 53.26 -1.59
CA LYS A 2 8.15 52.42 -0.38
C LYS A 2 6.82 51.67 -0.15
N ARG A 3 5.66 52.30 -0.40
CA ARG A 3 4.32 51.68 -0.20
C ARG A 3 4.04 50.56 -1.21
N LEU A 4 4.52 50.68 -2.46
CA LEU A 4 4.36 49.65 -3.48
C LEU A 4 5.16 48.37 -3.15
N LYS A 5 6.36 48.52 -2.59
CA LYS A 5 7.20 47.39 -2.13
C LYS A 5 6.57 46.65 -0.96
N LEU A 6 5.89 47.37 -0.05
CA LEU A 6 5.20 46.76 1.09
C LEU A 6 3.98 45.95 0.65
N CYS A 7 3.20 46.46 -0.31
CA CYS A 7 2.07 45.71 -0.88
C CYS A 7 2.50 44.44 -1.63
N LEU A 8 3.64 44.50 -2.36
CA LEU A 8 4.17 43.33 -3.06
C LEU A 8 4.66 42.23 -2.08
N LEU A 9 5.30 42.66 -0.97
CA LEU A 9 5.74 41.74 0.07
C LEU A 9 4.56 41.06 0.78
N ALA A 10 3.48 41.81 1.07
CA ALA A 10 2.26 41.25 1.67
C ALA A 10 1.57 40.25 0.71
N LEU A 11 1.58 40.52 -0.60
CA LEU A 11 1.01 39.59 -1.58
C LEU A 11 1.77 38.25 -1.64
N ILE A 12 3.11 38.31 -1.58
CA ILE A 12 3.95 37.12 -1.59
C ILE A 12 3.72 36.27 -0.32
N ILE A 13 3.53 36.90 0.83
CA ILE A 13 3.25 36.22 2.10
C ILE A 13 1.85 35.54 2.04
N CYS A 14 0.86 36.19 1.46
CA CYS A 14 -0.49 35.61 1.30
C CYS A 14 -0.49 34.39 0.36
N PHE A 15 0.31 34.40 -0.70
CA PHE A 15 0.44 33.22 -1.59
C PHE A 15 1.27 32.09 -0.98
N GLY A 16 2.20 32.40 -0.08
CA GLY A 16 3.01 31.40 0.61
C GLY A 16 2.27 30.65 1.73
N LEU A 17 1.14 31.18 2.20
CA LEU A 17 0.30 30.57 3.25
C LEU A 17 -0.90 29.81 2.71
N CYS A 18 -1.20 29.90 1.41
CA CYS A 18 -2.05 28.94 0.74
C CYS A 18 -1.22 27.66 0.51
N GLY A 19 -0.79 27.02 1.60
CA GLY A 19 -0.41 25.62 1.55
C GLY A 19 -1.57 24.88 0.88
N CYS A 20 -1.29 24.17 -0.20
CA CYS A 20 -2.22 23.18 -0.72
C CYS A 20 -2.64 22.30 0.44
N GLU A 21 -3.78 22.58 1.06
CA GLU A 21 -4.59 21.55 1.67
C GLU A 21 -4.99 20.67 0.49
N GLY A 22 -4.07 19.78 0.11
CA GLY A 22 -4.35 18.71 -0.82
C GLY A 22 -5.55 17.98 -0.28
N VAL A 23 -6.52 17.73 -1.12
CA VAL A 23 -7.69 16.89 -0.87
C VAL A 23 -7.25 15.81 0.10
N GLY A 24 -7.77 15.84 1.34
CA GLY A 24 -7.18 15.17 2.48
C GLY A 24 -7.38 13.66 2.43
N PHE A 25 -6.58 12.99 1.62
CA PHE A 25 -6.46 11.54 1.71
C PHE A 25 -5.79 11.19 3.05
N THR A 26 -6.37 10.23 3.77
CA THR A 26 -5.69 9.58 4.89
C THR A 26 -4.43 8.88 4.39
N SER A 27 -3.50 8.53 5.27
CA SER A 27 -2.30 7.77 4.90
C SER A 27 -2.66 6.45 4.22
N THR A 28 -3.70 5.78 4.68
CA THR A 28 -4.21 4.50 4.17
C THR A 28 -4.85 4.64 2.80
N GLN A 29 -5.69 5.66 2.57
CA GLN A 29 -6.25 5.95 1.24
C GLN A 29 -5.14 6.25 0.23
N ARG A 30 -4.11 6.99 0.66
CA ARG A 30 -2.95 7.27 -0.18
C ARG A 30 -2.18 6.00 -0.54
N TYR A 31 -2.07 5.05 0.40
CA TYR A 31 -1.40 3.78 0.14
C TYR A 31 -2.18 2.94 -0.89
N ALA A 32 -3.48 2.73 -0.72
CA ALA A 32 -4.32 2.01 -1.68
C ALA A 32 -4.28 2.67 -3.08
N TYR A 33 -4.29 4.00 -3.15
CA TYR A 33 -4.12 4.75 -4.40
C TYR A 33 -2.75 4.50 -5.04
N CYS A 34 -1.65 4.52 -4.27
CA CYS A 34 -0.31 4.23 -4.77
C CYS A 34 -0.19 2.78 -5.27
N MET A 35 -0.77 1.82 -4.56
CA MET A 35 -0.84 0.43 -5.01
C MET A 35 -1.55 0.30 -6.36
N ASN A 36 -2.72 0.93 -6.49
CA ASN A 36 -3.48 0.91 -7.74
C ASN A 36 -2.67 1.44 -8.92
N ILE A 37 -1.89 2.51 -8.71
CA ILE A 37 -0.99 3.05 -9.74
C ILE A 37 0.18 2.11 -10.01
N ASN A 38 0.90 1.70 -8.98
CA ASN A 38 2.14 0.94 -9.12
C ASN A 38 1.93 -0.44 -9.75
N TRP A 39 0.79 -1.05 -9.48
CA TRP A 39 0.47 -2.42 -9.90
C TRP A 39 -0.66 -2.50 -10.91
N HIS A 40 -1.19 -1.34 -11.37
CA HIS A 40 -2.34 -1.26 -12.30
C HIS A 40 -3.58 -2.01 -11.78
N LEU A 41 -3.87 -1.85 -10.48
CA LEU A 41 -5.01 -2.46 -9.81
C LEU A 41 -6.22 -1.52 -9.80
N SER A 42 -7.32 -2.07 -9.28
CA SER A 42 -8.58 -1.34 -9.03
C SER A 42 -9.13 -1.72 -7.65
N LEU A 43 -8.26 -1.67 -6.63
CA LEU A 43 -8.68 -1.89 -5.25
C LEU A 43 -9.61 -0.77 -4.80
N PRO A 44 -10.70 -1.08 -4.10
CA PRO A 44 -11.53 -0.09 -3.43
C PRO A 44 -10.71 0.75 -2.45
N GLU A 45 -11.15 1.98 -2.22
CA GLU A 45 -10.55 2.80 -1.18
C GLU A 45 -10.93 2.27 0.20
N THR A 46 -9.98 2.34 1.13
CA THR A 46 -10.22 2.13 2.56
C THR A 46 -9.43 3.15 3.36
N ASP A 47 -9.96 3.55 4.50
CA ASP A 47 -9.32 4.44 5.47
C ASP A 47 -8.89 3.67 6.75
N VAL A 48 -9.11 2.36 6.78
CA VAL A 48 -8.79 1.50 7.92
C VAL A 48 -7.58 0.64 7.59
N GLU A 49 -6.45 0.98 8.19
CA GLU A 49 -5.21 0.20 8.18
C GLU A 49 -4.97 -0.37 9.57
N ILE A 50 -4.98 -1.71 9.67
CA ILE A 50 -4.81 -2.42 10.94
C ILE A 50 -3.34 -2.47 11.33
N TYR A 51 -2.48 -2.71 10.34
CA TYR A 51 -1.05 -2.87 10.55
C TYR A 51 -0.25 -2.36 9.36
N VAL A 52 0.93 -1.77 9.63
CA VAL A 52 1.87 -1.34 8.62
C VAL A 52 3.31 -1.53 9.08
N LYS A 53 4.16 -2.05 8.20
CA LYS A 53 5.60 -2.14 8.38
C LYS A 53 6.29 -1.95 7.02
N ASN A 54 7.46 -1.33 7.02
CA ASN A 54 8.25 -1.16 5.81
C ASN A 54 9.74 -1.06 6.13
N SER A 55 10.59 -1.27 5.13
CA SER A 55 12.05 -1.19 5.25
C SER A 55 12.59 0.24 5.36
N GLY A 56 11.73 1.24 5.39
CA GLY A 56 12.11 2.66 5.33
C GLY A 56 12.17 3.19 3.89
N ALA A 57 12.41 4.50 3.77
CA ALA A 57 12.51 5.14 2.47
C ALA A 57 13.88 4.87 1.84
N SER A 58 13.91 4.19 0.69
CA SER A 58 15.07 4.12 -0.19
C SER A 58 15.07 5.29 -1.17
N PHE A 59 16.24 5.80 -1.55
CA PHE A 59 16.37 6.84 -2.57
C PHE A 59 15.89 6.38 -3.96
N THR A 60 16.01 5.08 -4.24
CA THR A 60 15.60 4.43 -5.49
C THR A 60 14.16 3.95 -5.47
N GLY A 61 13.50 3.98 -4.31
CA GLY A 61 12.15 3.46 -4.12
C GLY A 61 12.11 1.97 -3.81
N ASP A 62 13.29 1.30 -3.77
CA ASP A 62 13.42 -0.11 -3.43
C ASP A 62 13.01 -0.36 -1.97
N GLY A 63 12.59 -1.57 -1.68
CA GLY A 63 12.27 -1.96 -0.33
C GLY A 63 11.10 -2.90 -0.19
N ILE A 64 10.77 -3.18 1.06
CA ILE A 64 9.67 -4.06 1.45
C ILE A 64 8.61 -3.23 2.13
N ARG A 65 7.33 -3.50 1.78
CA ARG A 65 6.17 -2.94 2.46
C ARG A 65 5.20 -4.03 2.82
N TYR A 66 4.65 -3.94 4.01
CA TYR A 66 3.64 -4.85 4.50
C TYR A 66 2.49 -4.06 5.11
N HIS A 67 1.27 -4.35 4.66
CA HIS A 67 0.06 -3.69 5.11
C HIS A 67 -1.05 -4.71 5.36
N ILE A 68 -1.86 -4.45 6.38
CA ILE A 68 -3.13 -5.14 6.62
C ILE A 68 -4.23 -4.09 6.51
N LEU A 69 -5.06 -4.21 5.49
CA LEU A 69 -6.15 -3.29 5.19
C LEU A 69 -7.49 -3.94 5.55
N GLN A 70 -8.36 -3.19 6.22
CA GLN A 70 -9.71 -3.62 6.53
C GLN A 70 -10.70 -3.06 5.51
N TYR A 71 -11.58 -3.91 5.02
CA TYR A 71 -12.65 -3.53 4.09
C TYR A 71 -14.02 -3.81 4.69
N ASP A 72 -15.03 -3.07 4.22
CA ASP A 72 -16.43 -3.41 4.44
C ASP A 72 -16.85 -4.59 3.51
N GLU A 73 -18.03 -5.13 3.74
CA GLU A 73 -18.54 -6.30 3.01
C GLU A 73 -18.68 -6.03 1.49
N GLU A 74 -19.11 -4.83 1.10
CA GLU A 74 -19.28 -4.45 -0.31
C GLU A 74 -17.94 -4.36 -1.02
N SER A 75 -16.97 -3.71 -0.42
CA SER A 75 -15.59 -3.59 -0.93
C SER A 75 -14.87 -4.94 -0.96
N ALA A 76 -15.07 -5.78 0.06
CA ALA A 76 -14.56 -7.15 0.11
C ALA A 76 -15.05 -7.99 -1.06
N ASP A 77 -16.35 -7.93 -1.37
CA ASP A 77 -16.96 -8.58 -2.52
C ASP A 77 -16.38 -8.11 -3.86
N ILE A 78 -16.06 -6.83 -3.99
CA ILE A 78 -15.38 -6.28 -5.18
C ILE A 78 -13.98 -6.87 -5.30
N ILE A 79 -13.20 -6.89 -4.21
CA ILE A 79 -11.84 -7.43 -4.18
C ILE A 79 -11.83 -8.89 -4.59
N LEU A 80 -12.72 -9.70 -4.01
CA LEU A 80 -12.84 -11.14 -4.33
C LEU A 80 -13.14 -11.41 -5.80
N LYS A 81 -13.84 -10.52 -6.48
CA LYS A 81 -14.21 -10.65 -7.90
C LYS A 81 -13.15 -10.05 -8.85
N SER A 82 -12.22 -9.23 -8.33
CA SER A 82 -11.29 -8.47 -9.16
C SER A 82 -9.99 -9.18 -9.48
N PHE A 83 -9.70 -10.29 -8.80
CA PHE A 83 -8.44 -11.01 -8.94
C PHE A 83 -8.67 -12.51 -9.13
N ASP A 84 -7.71 -13.16 -9.78
CA ASP A 84 -7.63 -14.62 -9.88
C ASP A 84 -7.02 -15.16 -8.58
N TRP A 85 -7.87 -15.45 -7.60
CA TRP A 85 -7.45 -15.97 -6.31
C TRP A 85 -7.17 -17.47 -6.37
N GLU A 86 -6.00 -17.86 -5.89
CA GLU A 86 -5.63 -19.25 -5.68
C GLU A 86 -5.92 -19.65 -4.22
N ALA A 87 -6.45 -20.87 -4.05
CA ALA A 87 -6.65 -21.44 -2.72
C ALA A 87 -5.49 -22.35 -2.34
N GLY A 88 -5.11 -22.35 -1.06
CA GLY A 88 -4.05 -23.20 -0.54
C GLY A 88 -2.74 -22.49 -0.27
N GLU A 89 -1.65 -23.22 -0.26
CA GLU A 89 -0.34 -22.68 0.07
C GLU A 89 0.30 -21.97 -1.12
N LEU A 90 0.99 -20.87 -0.83
CA LEU A 90 1.84 -20.18 -1.79
C LEU A 90 2.94 -21.13 -2.26
N ASP A 91 3.43 -20.96 -3.49
CA ASP A 91 4.62 -21.68 -3.98
C ASP A 91 5.75 -21.65 -2.93
N SER A 92 6.38 -22.81 -2.71
CA SER A 92 7.31 -22.98 -1.59
C SER A 92 8.53 -22.05 -1.65
N GLU A 93 9.07 -21.76 -2.84
CA GLU A 93 10.20 -20.84 -3.00
C GLU A 93 9.77 -19.40 -2.69
N LEU A 94 8.60 -19.00 -3.18
CA LEU A 94 8.06 -17.67 -2.95
C LEU A 94 7.65 -17.49 -1.48
N ALA A 95 7.11 -18.53 -0.84
CA ALA A 95 6.76 -18.52 0.57
C ALA A 95 7.98 -18.32 1.47
N ILE A 96 9.11 -18.99 1.16
CA ILE A 96 10.38 -18.80 1.88
C ILE A 96 10.84 -17.34 1.73
N LYS A 97 10.92 -16.84 0.50
CA LYS A 97 11.35 -15.45 0.24
C LYS A 97 10.45 -14.43 0.94
N MET A 98 9.14 -14.60 0.86
CA MET A 98 8.20 -13.72 1.56
C MET A 98 8.45 -13.69 3.06
N ASN A 99 8.69 -14.84 3.68
CA ASN A 99 9.00 -14.89 5.11
C ASN A 99 10.33 -14.20 5.44
N GLU A 100 11.37 -14.36 4.61
CA GLU A 100 12.62 -13.62 4.72
C GLU A 100 12.37 -12.09 4.67
N TRP A 101 11.56 -11.61 3.72
CA TRP A 101 11.20 -10.18 3.63
C TRP A 101 10.45 -9.68 4.86
N LEU A 102 9.52 -10.48 5.40
CA LEU A 102 8.79 -10.11 6.61
C LEU A 102 9.68 -10.13 7.86
N ASP A 103 10.68 -11.02 7.91
CA ASP A 103 11.69 -11.05 8.95
C ASP A 103 12.61 -9.82 8.88
N ASP A 104 13.05 -9.43 7.67
CA ASP A 104 13.91 -8.27 7.44
C ASP A 104 13.27 -6.97 7.94
N ILE A 105 11.96 -6.85 7.86
CA ILE A 105 11.23 -5.68 8.38
C ILE A 105 10.58 -5.95 9.75
N GLU A 106 10.93 -7.04 10.42
CA GLU A 106 10.52 -7.37 11.78
C GLU A 106 8.98 -7.42 11.97
N VAL A 107 8.24 -8.04 11.04
CA VAL A 107 6.81 -8.28 11.20
C VAL A 107 6.59 -9.41 12.21
N PRO A 108 5.84 -9.18 13.31
CA PRO A 108 5.54 -10.24 14.27
C PRO A 108 4.73 -11.38 13.65
N SER A 109 4.90 -12.60 14.16
CA SER A 109 4.21 -13.77 13.62
C SER A 109 2.69 -13.70 13.69
N GLU A 110 2.15 -13.04 14.71
CA GLU A 110 0.71 -12.81 14.92
C GLU A 110 0.09 -11.88 13.88
N GLU A 111 0.90 -11.03 13.25
CA GLU A 111 0.46 -10.12 12.20
C GLU A 111 0.61 -10.72 10.80
N ARG A 112 1.14 -11.95 10.69
CA ARG A 112 1.33 -12.59 9.39
C ARG A 112 0.12 -13.41 8.99
N LYS A 113 -0.01 -13.62 7.67
CA LYS A 113 -1.09 -14.43 7.09
C LYS A 113 -1.17 -15.84 7.71
N GLN A 114 -2.38 -16.40 7.74
CA GLN A 114 -2.62 -17.81 8.05
C GLN A 114 -2.64 -18.69 6.77
N ASN A 115 -2.36 -19.97 6.89
CA ASN A 115 -2.09 -20.87 5.76
C ASN A 115 -3.30 -21.18 4.85
N GLU A 116 -4.53 -20.89 5.26
CA GLU A 116 -5.76 -21.28 4.55
C GLU A 116 -6.40 -20.17 3.71
N TRP A 117 -5.77 -19.00 3.64
CA TRP A 117 -6.35 -17.86 2.94
C TRP A 117 -6.11 -17.92 1.44
N LYS A 118 -7.02 -17.31 0.69
CA LYS A 118 -6.83 -17.08 -0.74
C LYS A 118 -5.64 -16.14 -0.96
N HIS A 119 -4.87 -16.41 -2.00
CA HIS A 119 -3.74 -15.56 -2.37
C HIS A 119 -3.70 -15.27 -3.86
N THR A 120 -3.01 -14.22 -4.25
CA THR A 120 -2.64 -13.90 -5.63
C THR A 120 -1.28 -13.23 -5.67
N THR A 121 -0.54 -13.44 -6.75
CA THR A 121 0.81 -12.91 -6.93
C THR A 121 0.90 -12.18 -8.26
N LEU A 122 1.46 -10.99 -8.24
CA LEU A 122 1.63 -10.15 -9.42
C LEU A 122 3.10 -9.77 -9.61
N LEU A 123 3.50 -9.69 -10.88
CA LEU A 123 4.78 -9.13 -11.31
C LEU A 123 4.54 -7.73 -11.85
N ARG A 124 5.42 -6.79 -11.51
CA ARG A 124 5.35 -5.45 -12.09
C ARG A 124 5.74 -5.49 -13.57
N LYS A 125 5.00 -4.77 -14.39
CA LYS A 125 5.23 -4.76 -15.86
C LYS A 125 6.55 -4.09 -16.23
N GLU A 126 6.94 -3.09 -15.47
CA GLU A 126 8.14 -2.28 -15.69
C GLU A 126 9.41 -2.96 -15.19
N ASP A 127 9.29 -3.74 -14.12
CA ASP A 127 10.37 -4.54 -13.56
C ASP A 127 9.84 -5.89 -13.05
N ASN A 128 10.24 -6.96 -13.71
CA ASN A 128 9.80 -8.32 -13.38
C ASN A 128 10.46 -8.89 -12.12
N ARG A 129 11.33 -8.15 -11.44
CA ARG A 129 11.89 -8.51 -10.14
C ARG A 129 10.98 -8.07 -9.00
N ASP A 130 10.20 -7.00 -9.22
CA ASP A 130 9.22 -6.52 -8.27
C ASP A 130 8.09 -7.54 -8.10
N ARG A 131 7.64 -7.70 -6.86
CA ARG A 131 6.60 -8.66 -6.47
C ARG A 131 5.53 -7.99 -5.64
N LEU A 132 4.29 -8.33 -5.94
CA LEU A 132 3.15 -8.07 -5.08
C LEU A 132 2.51 -9.41 -4.74
N ILE A 133 2.38 -9.68 -3.45
CA ILE A 133 1.66 -10.85 -2.93
C ILE A 133 0.51 -10.32 -2.09
N MET A 134 -0.69 -10.78 -2.38
CA MET A 134 -1.87 -10.43 -1.60
C MET A 134 -2.51 -11.70 -1.04
N PHE A 135 -3.00 -11.62 0.18
CA PHE A 135 -3.82 -12.64 0.81
C PHE A 135 -5.11 -12.01 1.29
N PHE A 136 -6.22 -12.72 1.12
CA PHE A 136 -7.52 -12.24 1.58
C PHE A 136 -8.13 -13.18 2.60
N ASP A 137 -8.41 -12.65 3.78
CA ASP A 137 -9.18 -13.34 4.83
C ASP A 137 -10.64 -12.98 4.70
N GLU A 138 -11.43 -13.92 4.14
CA GLU A 138 -12.87 -13.75 3.95
C GLU A 138 -13.64 -13.69 5.28
N SER A 139 -13.08 -14.21 6.38
CA SER A 139 -13.75 -14.21 7.67
C SER A 139 -13.75 -12.85 8.37
N THR A 140 -12.75 -12.04 8.07
CA THR A 140 -12.53 -10.72 8.66
C THR A 140 -12.62 -9.59 7.64
N ASN A 141 -12.71 -9.89 6.33
CA ASN A 141 -12.62 -8.93 5.23
C ASN A 141 -11.30 -8.14 5.23
N GLN A 142 -10.20 -8.80 5.57
CA GLN A 142 -8.88 -8.21 5.63
C GLN A 142 -8.05 -8.58 4.40
N LEU A 143 -7.39 -7.59 3.82
CA LEU A 143 -6.40 -7.76 2.76
C LEU A 143 -5.00 -7.57 3.32
N TYR A 144 -4.20 -8.60 3.25
CA TYR A 144 -2.78 -8.62 3.61
C TYR A 144 -1.96 -8.41 2.35
N VAL A 145 -1.08 -7.43 2.37
CA VAL A 145 -0.31 -7.00 1.20
C VAL A 145 1.17 -7.02 1.51
N VAL A 146 1.93 -7.74 0.71
CA VAL A 146 3.40 -7.72 0.72
C VAL A 146 3.88 -7.17 -0.62
N GLU A 147 4.57 -6.03 -0.61
CA GLU A 147 5.24 -5.46 -1.77
C GLU A 147 6.75 -5.59 -1.60
N TYR A 148 7.41 -6.06 -2.62
CA TYR A 148 8.87 -6.11 -2.73
C TYR A 148 9.32 -5.38 -3.99
N PHE A 149 10.16 -4.37 -3.84
CA PHE A 149 10.75 -3.57 -4.91
C PHE A 149 12.27 -3.70 -4.91
N LEU A 150 12.86 -3.86 -6.10
CA LEU A 150 14.30 -3.97 -6.33
C LEU A 150 14.85 -2.83 -7.18
#